data_49ff3b5713745465886b7b221f80bc0f
#
_entry.id   49ff3b5713745465886b7b221f80bc0f
#
_cell.length_a   1.000
_cell.length_b   1.000
_cell.length_c   1.000
_cell.angle_alpha   90.00
_cell.angle_beta   90.00
_cell.angle_gamma   90.00
#
_symmetry.space_group_name_H-M   'P 1'
#
loop_
_entity.id
_entity.type
_entity.pdbx_description
1 polymer ?
#
loop_
_entity_poly.entity_id
_entity_poly.type
_entity_poly.pdbx_seq_one_letter_code
_entity_poly.pdbx_strand_id
1 'polypeptide(L)' 'MKQEFQIKGELITLDALLKAVGAADSGAHAKAMVAEALVRVDGEVELRKTRKLRGGERVELEGLPVVLKADPAFAARD' A
#
# COMPACT_ATOMS: atom_id res chain seq x y z
N MET A 1 -13.10 -7.50 -6.27
CA MET A 1 -13.28 -6.12 -6.69
C MET A 1 -11.99 -5.33 -6.49
N LYS A 2 -11.72 -4.42 -7.40
CA LYS A 2 -10.53 -3.60 -7.36
C LYS A 2 -10.80 -2.33 -6.54
N GLN A 3 -9.88 -1.98 -5.67
CA GLN A 3 -9.94 -0.73 -4.92
C GLN A 3 -8.91 0.25 -5.43
N GLU A 4 -9.20 1.52 -5.30
CA GLU A 4 -8.27 2.58 -5.59
C GLU A 4 -8.02 3.37 -4.32
N PHE A 5 -6.76 3.76 -4.12
CA PHE A 5 -6.38 4.57 -2.97
C PHE A 5 -5.57 5.77 -3.43
N GLN A 6 -6.03 6.95 -3.07
CA GLN A 6 -5.35 8.20 -3.41
C GLN A 6 -4.34 8.53 -2.31
N ILE A 7 -3.05 8.51 -2.66
CA ILE A 7 -2.01 8.90 -1.72
C ILE A 7 -2.10 10.40 -1.48
N LYS A 8 -1.99 10.81 -0.23
CA LYS A 8 -1.89 12.21 0.13
C LYS A 8 -0.46 12.51 0.54
N GLY A 9 0.16 13.45 -0.15
CA GLY A 9 1.55 13.76 0.07
C GLY A 9 2.46 13.00 -0.87
N GLU A 10 3.74 12.99 -0.57
CA GLU A 10 4.75 12.46 -1.47
C GLU A 10 4.72 10.93 -1.54
N LEU A 11 4.44 10.27 -0.42
CA LEU A 11 4.45 8.81 -0.36
C LEU A 11 3.61 8.33 0.83
N ILE A 12 3.38 7.02 0.84
CA ILE A 12 2.80 6.34 1.99
C ILE A 12 3.60 5.05 2.19
N THR A 13 3.79 4.64 3.44
CA THR A 13 4.44 3.36 3.70
C THR A 13 3.41 2.23 3.60
N LEU A 14 3.90 1.01 3.35
CA LEU A 14 3.00 -0.14 3.16
C LEU A 14 2.12 -0.38 4.39
N ASP A 15 2.71 -0.33 5.59
CA ASP A 15 1.94 -0.55 6.81
C ASP A 15 0.87 0.52 7.01
N ALA A 16 1.19 1.78 6.67
CA ALA A 16 0.20 2.86 6.77
C ALA A 16 -0.94 2.65 5.77
N LEU A 17 -0.60 2.16 4.55
CA LEU A 17 -1.62 1.85 3.55
C LEU A 17 -2.57 0.77 4.05
N LEU A 18 -2.04 -0.30 4.64
CA LEU A 18 -2.87 -1.40 5.13
C LEU A 18 -3.87 -0.92 6.17
N LYS A 19 -3.46 0.01 7.03
CA LYS A 19 -4.37 0.60 8.00
C LYS A 19 -5.38 1.53 7.33
N ALA A 20 -4.92 2.32 6.37
CA ALA A 20 -5.79 3.30 5.71
C ALA A 20 -6.92 2.66 4.92
N VAL A 21 -6.67 1.50 4.30
CA VAL A 21 -7.72 0.81 3.54
C VAL A 21 -8.55 -0.13 4.41
N GLY A 22 -8.28 -0.18 5.70
CA GLY A 22 -9.04 -1.01 6.62
C GLY A 22 -8.67 -2.48 6.62
N ALA A 23 -7.59 -2.86 5.95
CA ALA A 23 -7.14 -4.25 5.91
C ALA A 23 -6.48 -4.65 7.23
N ALA A 24 -5.89 -3.70 7.92
CA ALA A 24 -5.25 -3.94 9.21
C ALA A 24 -5.87 -3.02 10.26
N ASP A 25 -6.07 -3.56 11.46
CA ASP A 25 -6.67 -2.81 12.57
C ASP A 25 -5.65 -1.96 13.33
N SER A 26 -4.37 -2.29 13.18
CA SER A 26 -3.32 -1.62 13.92
C SER A 26 -1.99 -1.81 13.20
N GLY A 27 -0.96 -1.09 13.66
CA GLY A 27 0.38 -1.26 13.13
C GLY A 27 0.91 -2.67 13.35
N ALA A 28 0.60 -3.28 14.50
CA ALA A 28 1.04 -4.64 14.77
C ALA A 28 0.38 -5.63 13.83
N HIS A 29 -0.92 -5.43 13.53
CA HIS A 29 -1.63 -6.27 12.58
C HIS A 29 -1.04 -6.13 11.18
N ALA A 30 -0.76 -4.89 10.76
CA ALA A 30 -0.15 -4.65 9.45
C ALA A 30 1.21 -5.33 9.35
N LYS A 31 2.03 -5.23 10.40
CA LYS A 31 3.33 -5.87 10.44
C LYS A 31 3.20 -7.39 10.28
N ALA A 32 2.24 -7.99 10.98
CA ALA A 32 2.02 -9.42 10.89
C ALA A 32 1.61 -9.84 9.48
N MET A 33 0.73 -9.09 8.83
CA MET A 33 0.31 -9.40 7.47
C MET A 33 1.49 -9.41 6.51
N VAL A 34 2.35 -8.41 6.63
CA VAL A 34 3.52 -8.32 5.76
C VAL A 34 4.49 -9.47 6.05
N ALA A 35 4.73 -9.76 7.33
CA ALA A 35 5.64 -10.84 7.73
C ALA A 35 5.15 -12.20 7.26
N GLU A 36 3.84 -12.39 7.15
CA GLU A 36 3.26 -13.66 6.72
C GLU A 36 3.13 -13.76 5.20
N ALA A 37 3.73 -12.83 4.47
CA ALA A 37 3.74 -12.83 3.01
C ALA A 37 2.34 -12.73 2.40
N LEU A 38 1.42 -12.07 3.09
CA LEU A 38 0.05 -11.89 2.61
C LEU A 38 -0.10 -10.71 1.67
N VAL A 39 0.95 -9.91 1.51
CA VAL A 39 0.91 -8.66 0.76
C VAL A 39 1.87 -8.73 -0.41
N ARG A 40 1.38 -8.40 -1.61
CA ARG A 40 2.21 -8.31 -2.81
C ARG A 40 2.17 -6.88 -3.34
N VAL A 41 3.32 -6.41 -3.82
CA VAL A 41 3.42 -5.12 -4.48
C VAL A 41 3.92 -5.38 -5.89
N ASP A 42 3.14 -4.95 -6.88
CA ASP A 42 3.45 -5.16 -8.29
C ASP A 42 3.71 -6.64 -8.62
N GLY A 43 2.93 -7.51 -7.98
CA GLY A 43 2.98 -8.95 -8.25
C GLY A 43 4.01 -9.72 -7.43
N GLU A 44 4.81 -9.05 -6.62
CA GLU A 44 5.84 -9.70 -5.82
C GLU A 44 5.55 -9.56 -4.34
N VAL A 45 5.80 -10.62 -3.57
CA VAL A 45 5.62 -10.57 -2.13
C VAL A 45 6.55 -9.52 -1.55
N GLU A 46 5.99 -8.61 -0.75
CA GLU A 46 6.77 -7.60 -0.07
C GLU A 46 6.84 -7.92 1.41
N LEU A 47 8.05 -8.03 1.94
CA LEU A 47 8.26 -8.37 3.34
C LEU A 47 8.68 -7.18 4.20
N ARG A 48 8.77 -5.99 3.60
CA ARG A 48 9.14 -4.78 4.33
C ARG A 48 7.90 -3.93 4.59
N LYS A 49 7.52 -3.81 5.85
CA LYS A 49 6.34 -3.02 6.21
C LYS A 49 6.53 -1.53 5.94
N THR A 50 7.77 -1.08 5.86
CA THR A 50 8.10 0.33 5.63
C THR A 50 8.36 0.64 4.17
N ARG A 51 8.04 -0.26 3.25
CA ARG A 51 8.21 0.03 1.83
C ARG A 51 7.46 1.31 1.47
N LYS A 52 8.15 2.20 0.76
CA LYS A 52 7.60 3.48 0.37
C LYS A 52 6.87 3.36 -0.95
N LEU A 53 5.61 3.80 -0.96
CA LEU A 53 4.74 3.72 -2.13
C LEU A 53 4.43 5.14 -2.56
N ARG A 54 4.65 5.44 -3.82
CA ARG A 54 4.55 6.82 -4.32
C ARG A 54 3.43 7.05 -5.31
N GLY A 55 2.73 6.00 -5.70
CA GLY A 55 1.67 6.05 -6.69
C GLY A 55 2.04 5.22 -7.90
N GLY A 56 1.04 4.62 -8.51
CA GLY A 56 1.24 3.76 -9.66
C GLY A 56 1.47 2.30 -9.29
N GLU A 57 1.79 2.01 -8.04
CA GLU A 57 1.96 0.62 -7.60
C GLU A 57 0.60 -0.06 -7.45
N ARG A 58 0.62 -1.37 -7.58
CA ARG A 58 -0.56 -2.18 -7.34
C ARG A 58 -0.28 -3.09 -6.16
N VAL A 59 -1.03 -2.91 -5.10
CA VAL A 59 -0.87 -3.70 -3.88
C VAL A 59 -1.98 -4.74 -3.82
N GLU A 60 -1.61 -6.00 -3.62
CA GLU A 60 -2.58 -7.08 -3.50
C GLU A 60 -2.62 -7.57 -2.06
N LEU A 61 -3.81 -7.59 -1.48
CA LEU A 61 -4.05 -8.01 -0.11
C LEU A 61 -4.97 -9.23 -0.18
N GLU A 62 -4.40 -10.42 0.01
CA GLU A 62 -5.16 -11.67 -0.01
C GLU A 62 -6.03 -11.78 -1.26
N GLY A 63 -5.45 -11.42 -2.41
CA GLY A 63 -6.15 -11.52 -3.67
C GLY A 63 -6.98 -10.31 -4.07
N LEU A 64 -7.07 -9.29 -3.19
CA LEU A 64 -7.81 -8.06 -3.49
C LEU A 64 -6.82 -6.98 -3.93
N PRO A 65 -6.89 -6.54 -5.19
CA PRO A 65 -5.96 -5.50 -5.66
C PRO A 65 -6.37 -4.11 -5.20
N VAL A 66 -5.37 -3.33 -4.82
CA VAL A 66 -5.52 -1.91 -4.53
C VAL A 66 -4.58 -1.15 -5.45
N VAL A 67 -5.14 -0.30 -6.29
CA VAL A 67 -4.35 0.53 -7.20
C VAL A 67 -4.06 1.85 -6.51
N LEU A 68 -2.80 2.22 -6.44
CA LEU A 68 -2.40 3.46 -5.79
C LEU A 68 -2.29 4.58 -6.80
N LYS A 69 -2.82 5.73 -6.44
CA LYS A 69 -2.76 6.92 -7.26
C LYS A 69 -1.94 7.98 -6.55
N ALA A 70 -0.99 8.55 -7.26
CA ALA A 70 -0.14 9.60 -6.70
C ALA A 70 -0.95 10.85 -6.41
N ASP A 71 -0.52 11.60 -5.39
CA ASP A 71 -1.12 12.89 -5.09
C ASP A 71 -0.78 13.85 -6.23
N PRO A 72 -1.78 14.45 -6.90
CA PRO A 72 -1.51 15.36 -8.02
C PRO A 72 -0.61 16.53 -7.65
N ALA A 73 -0.65 16.97 -6.40
CA ALA A 73 0.19 18.06 -5.94
C ALA A 73 1.67 17.70 -5.97
N PHE A 74 2.00 16.41 -5.93
CA PHE A 74 3.38 15.92 -5.96
C PHE A 74 3.72 15.28 -7.30
N ALA A 75 2.76 14.64 -7.94
CA ALA A 75 3.00 13.99 -9.23
C ALA A 75 3.33 14.98 -10.35
N ALA A 76 2.85 16.21 -10.23
CA ALA A 76 3.05 17.25 -11.24
C ALA A 76 4.33 18.05 -11.07
N ARG A 77 5.22 17.61 -10.21
CA ARG A 77 6.41 18.39 -9.84
C ARG A 77 7.63 18.19 -10.72
N ASP A 78 7.53 17.52 -11.78
CA ASP A 78 8.68 17.29 -12.66
C ASP A 78 9.16 18.55 -13.31
#